data_0b4a3514af29ada0339606ffa278b6df
#
_entry.id   0b4a3514af29ada0339606ffa278b6df
#
_cell.length_a   1.000
_cell.length_b   1.000
_cell.length_c   1.000
_cell.angle_alpha   90.00
_cell.angle_beta   90.00
_cell.angle_gamma   90.00
#
_symmetry.space_group_name_H-M   'P 1'
#
loop_
_entity.id
_entity.type
_entity.pdbx_description
1 polymer ?
#
loop_
_entity_poly.entity_id
_entity_poly.type
_entity_poly.pdbx_seq_one_letter_code
_entity_poly.pdbx_strand_id
1 'polypeptide(L)'
;VYFGFKELDKNSSGFIEREEWSEGMFSLLDFDRDNLASKEEFREFIKEFSKEFSWENELNDKYTFPSQLKKGSFQSALMNTSIGYYIYIPDAYQEQPDKRFRTVYYLHGGRPGNEAREAFIAHYVHEVFKNSSIDPAIYVFVNGGELSHYNSDELDSYGEDIFIKELIPHID
;
A
#
# COMPACT_ATOMS: atom_id res chain seq x y z
N VAL A 1 -15.72 9.01 -12.83
CA VAL A 1 -15.72 8.74 -14.27
C VAL A 1 -14.92 7.46 -14.46
N TYR A 2 -15.61 6.36 -14.85
CA TYR A 2 -14.93 5.10 -15.16
C TYR A 2 -14.43 5.19 -16.60
N PHE A 3 -13.13 5.17 -16.79
CA PHE A 3 -12.54 5.00 -18.11
C PHE A 3 -12.47 3.50 -18.42
N GLY A 4 -12.92 3.10 -19.61
CA GLY A 4 -12.75 1.74 -20.10
C GLY A 4 -11.32 1.52 -20.64
N PHE A 5 -10.86 0.27 -20.74
CA PHE A 5 -9.54 -0.06 -21.29
C PHE A 5 -9.28 0.62 -22.65
N LYS A 6 -10.26 0.59 -23.56
CA LYS A 6 -10.15 1.18 -24.89
C LYS A 6 -10.00 2.70 -24.93
N GLU A 7 -10.45 3.38 -23.89
CA GLU A 7 -10.32 4.85 -23.77
C GLU A 7 -8.92 5.23 -23.27
N LEU A 8 -8.25 4.31 -22.62
CA LEU A 8 -6.91 4.48 -22.10
C LEU A 8 -5.84 4.02 -23.09
N ASP A 9 -6.05 2.90 -23.77
CA ASP A 9 -5.24 2.43 -24.91
C ASP A 9 -5.51 3.33 -26.13
N LYS A 10 -4.90 4.51 -26.15
CA LYS A 10 -5.15 5.58 -27.13
C LYS A 10 -4.60 5.26 -28.51
N ASN A 11 -3.50 4.53 -28.54
CA ASN A 11 -2.81 4.15 -29.78
C ASN A 11 -3.32 2.80 -30.34
N SER A 12 -4.22 2.12 -29.61
CA SER A 12 -4.80 0.82 -29.96
C SER A 12 -3.75 -0.30 -30.12
N SER A 13 -2.69 -0.25 -29.32
CA SER A 13 -1.64 -1.29 -29.28
C SER A 13 -2.12 -2.60 -28.66
N GLY A 14 -3.21 -2.56 -27.88
CA GLY A 14 -3.73 -3.67 -27.09
C GLY A 14 -3.22 -3.69 -25.64
N PHE A 15 -2.40 -2.70 -25.30
CA PHE A 15 -1.87 -2.46 -23.96
C PHE A 15 -2.11 -1.00 -23.56
N ILE A 16 -2.02 -0.69 -22.28
CA ILE A 16 -1.90 0.70 -21.80
C ILE A 16 -0.43 0.91 -21.49
N GLU A 17 0.21 1.84 -22.19
CA GLU A 17 1.59 2.22 -21.95
C GLU A 17 1.67 3.33 -20.88
N ARG A 18 2.86 3.51 -20.32
CA ARG A 18 3.12 4.48 -19.25
C ARG A 18 2.72 5.91 -19.61
N GLU A 19 2.87 6.30 -20.87
CA GLU A 19 2.55 7.63 -21.39
C GLU A 19 1.05 7.88 -21.55
N GLU A 20 0.26 6.83 -21.55
CA GLU A 20 -1.20 6.88 -21.75
C GLU A 20 -1.97 7.04 -20.44
N TRP A 21 -1.31 6.79 -19.31
CA TRP A 21 -1.86 6.97 -17.98
C TRP A 21 -0.97 7.87 -17.12
N SER A 22 -1.51 8.36 -15.99
CA SER A 22 -0.68 9.11 -15.04
C SER A 22 0.38 8.19 -14.40
N GLU A 23 1.61 8.66 -14.27
CA GLU A 23 2.76 7.87 -13.84
C GLU A 23 2.53 7.12 -12.52
N GLY A 24 1.88 7.78 -11.53
CA GLY A 24 1.59 7.16 -10.24
C GLY A 24 0.53 6.05 -10.30
N MET A 25 -0.38 6.10 -11.27
CA MET A 25 -1.43 5.10 -11.45
C MET A 25 -0.98 3.93 -12.32
N PHE A 26 -0.06 4.16 -13.25
CA PHE A 26 0.44 3.11 -14.14
C PHE A 26 1.09 1.96 -13.37
N SER A 27 1.91 2.26 -12.37
CA SER A 27 2.57 1.26 -11.53
C SER A 27 1.60 0.40 -10.68
N LEU A 28 0.34 0.84 -10.55
CA LEU A 28 -0.73 0.04 -9.92
C LEU A 28 -1.42 -0.90 -10.93
N LEU A 29 -1.24 -0.66 -12.22
CA LEU A 29 -1.77 -1.52 -13.28
C LEU A 29 -0.76 -2.59 -13.69
N ASP A 30 0.49 -2.20 -13.88
CA ASP A 30 1.59 -3.03 -14.34
C ASP A 30 2.08 -3.96 -13.21
N PHE A 31 1.38 -5.08 -13.01
CA PHE A 31 1.65 -6.00 -11.90
C PHE A 31 2.94 -6.79 -12.09
N ASP A 32 3.28 -7.16 -13.31
CA ASP A 32 4.48 -7.94 -13.63
C ASP A 32 5.70 -7.06 -13.96
N ARG A 33 5.48 -5.74 -14.06
CA ARG A 33 6.51 -4.71 -14.27
C ARG A 33 7.25 -4.86 -15.60
N ASP A 34 6.52 -5.27 -16.61
CA ASP A 34 7.04 -5.32 -17.98
C ASP A 34 6.96 -3.97 -18.73
N ASN A 35 6.42 -2.93 -18.07
CA ASN A 35 6.12 -1.58 -18.56
C ASN A 35 4.96 -1.51 -19.58
N LEU A 36 4.09 -2.51 -19.57
CA LEU A 36 2.87 -2.56 -20.35
C LEU A 36 1.73 -3.02 -19.44
N ALA A 37 0.60 -2.35 -19.47
CA ALA A 37 -0.57 -2.82 -18.71
C ALA A 37 -1.52 -3.55 -19.66
N SER A 38 -1.61 -4.84 -19.52
CA SER A 38 -2.49 -5.73 -20.26
C SER A 38 -3.97 -5.55 -19.88
N LYS A 39 -4.87 -6.09 -20.72
CA LYS A 39 -6.31 -6.14 -20.39
C LYS A 39 -6.61 -6.95 -19.14
N GLU A 40 -5.85 -7.99 -18.90
CA GLU A 40 -5.95 -8.84 -17.73
C GLU A 40 -5.58 -8.08 -16.47
N GLU A 41 -4.51 -7.33 -16.48
CA GLU A 41 -4.07 -6.47 -15.38
C GLU A 41 -5.07 -5.35 -15.11
N PHE A 42 -5.57 -4.71 -16.16
CA PHE A 42 -6.63 -3.70 -16.02
C PHE A 42 -7.90 -4.28 -15.39
N ARG A 43 -8.33 -5.49 -15.76
CA ARG A 43 -9.48 -6.17 -15.13
C ARG A 43 -9.25 -6.45 -13.65
N GLU A 44 -8.06 -6.93 -13.29
CA GLU A 44 -7.71 -7.17 -11.89
C GLU A 44 -7.68 -5.86 -11.08
N PHE A 45 -7.14 -4.79 -11.66
CA PHE A 45 -7.16 -3.47 -11.07
C PHE A 45 -8.62 -3.00 -10.80
N ILE A 46 -9.52 -3.15 -11.77
CA ILE A 46 -10.94 -2.78 -11.60
C ILE A 46 -11.63 -3.64 -10.54
N LYS A 47 -11.30 -4.93 -10.43
CA LYS A 47 -11.85 -5.79 -9.37
C LYS A 47 -11.48 -5.28 -7.97
N GLU A 48 -10.27 -4.75 -7.78
CA GLU A 48 -9.87 -4.17 -6.49
C GLU A 48 -10.79 -3.02 -6.06
N PHE A 49 -11.25 -2.18 -7.00
CA PHE A 49 -12.21 -1.11 -6.70
C PHE A 49 -13.60 -1.62 -6.31
N SER A 50 -13.94 -2.85 -6.69
CA SER A 50 -15.25 -3.46 -6.40
C SER A 50 -15.26 -4.25 -5.11
N LYS A 51 -14.11 -4.48 -4.47
CA LYS A 51 -14.04 -5.17 -3.19
C LYS A 51 -14.72 -4.36 -2.09
N GLU A 52 -15.43 -5.04 -1.23
CA GLU A 52 -15.90 -4.44 0.02
C GLU A 52 -14.72 -4.02 0.88
N PHE A 53 -14.93 -2.99 1.70
CA PHE A 53 -13.93 -2.53 2.65
C PHE A 53 -13.61 -3.63 3.68
N SER A 54 -12.34 -3.78 4.02
CA SER A 54 -11.87 -4.66 5.09
C SER A 54 -10.80 -3.96 5.93
N TRP A 55 -10.84 -4.18 7.24
CA TRP A 55 -9.81 -3.72 8.15
C TRP A 55 -8.51 -4.54 8.10
N GLU A 56 -8.54 -5.71 7.51
CA GLU A 56 -7.35 -6.51 7.20
C GLU A 56 -7.40 -6.99 5.76
N ASN A 57 -6.32 -6.78 5.02
CA ASN A 57 -6.23 -7.18 3.63
C ASN A 57 -4.99 -8.05 3.38
N GLU A 58 -5.08 -8.93 2.38
CA GLU A 58 -3.95 -9.76 1.94
C GLU A 58 -3.21 -9.09 0.78
N LEU A 59 -1.90 -9.33 0.71
CA LEU A 59 -1.09 -8.91 -0.43
C LEU A 59 -1.62 -9.55 -1.72
N ASN A 60 -1.57 -8.79 -2.79
CA ASN A 60 -1.85 -9.35 -4.11
C ASN A 60 -0.67 -10.25 -4.52
N ASP A 61 -0.93 -11.52 -4.77
CA ASP A 61 0.05 -12.55 -5.11
C ASP A 61 0.72 -12.36 -6.49
N LYS A 62 0.18 -11.45 -7.29
CA LYS A 62 0.80 -11.04 -8.57
C LYS A 62 2.03 -10.16 -8.38
N TYR A 63 2.18 -9.52 -7.21
CA TYR A 63 3.39 -8.74 -6.89
C TYR A 63 4.43 -9.60 -6.18
N THR A 64 5.68 -9.29 -6.45
CA THR A 64 6.79 -9.83 -5.66
C THR A 64 7.15 -8.86 -4.53
N PHE A 65 7.14 -9.36 -3.31
CA PHE A 65 7.46 -8.58 -2.11
C PHE A 65 8.80 -9.01 -1.51
N PRO A 66 9.57 -8.07 -0.95
CA PRO A 66 10.79 -8.42 -0.22
C PRO A 66 10.45 -9.22 1.05
N SER A 67 11.32 -10.16 1.42
CA SER A 67 11.14 -10.98 2.63
C SER A 67 11.15 -10.18 3.93
N GLN A 68 11.61 -8.95 3.88
CA GLN A 68 11.63 -7.96 4.97
C GLN A 68 10.25 -7.35 5.26
N LEU A 69 9.29 -7.50 4.32
CA LEU A 69 7.90 -7.09 4.52
C LEU A 69 7.14 -8.14 5.33
N LYS A 70 6.51 -7.73 6.40
CA LYS A 70 5.72 -8.61 7.29
C LYS A 70 4.32 -8.06 7.48
N LYS A 71 3.34 -8.95 7.57
CA LYS A 71 1.97 -8.61 8.00
C LYS A 71 1.90 -8.57 9.51
N GLY A 72 1.20 -7.59 10.05
CA GLY A 72 0.81 -7.51 11.45
C GLY A 72 -0.63 -7.05 11.58
N SER A 73 -1.17 -7.18 12.77
CA SER A 73 -2.47 -6.60 13.13
C SER A 73 -2.49 -6.26 14.62
N PHE A 74 -3.40 -5.38 15.00
CA PHE A 74 -3.67 -5.04 16.40
C PHE A 74 -5.17 -4.90 16.62
N GLN A 75 -5.60 -5.12 17.87
CA GLN A 75 -6.99 -4.94 18.25
C GLN A 75 -7.26 -3.47 18.56
N SER A 76 -8.07 -2.82 17.72
CA SER A 76 -8.51 -1.46 17.96
C SER A 76 -9.61 -1.43 19.03
N ALA A 77 -9.41 -0.62 20.06
CA ALA A 77 -10.44 -0.37 21.05
C ALA A 77 -11.51 0.60 20.53
N LEU A 78 -11.13 1.53 19.64
CA LEU A 78 -12.03 2.50 19.03
C LEU A 78 -13.04 1.83 18.11
N MET A 79 -12.59 0.91 17.26
CA MET A 79 -13.45 0.23 16.28
C MET A 79 -13.93 -1.15 16.75
N ASN A 80 -13.44 -1.63 17.89
CA ASN A 80 -13.72 -2.98 18.41
C ASN A 80 -13.47 -4.09 17.37
N THR A 81 -12.41 -3.94 16.57
CA THR A 81 -12.05 -4.88 15.51
C THR A 81 -10.52 -5.00 15.37
N SER A 82 -10.06 -6.05 14.70
CA SER A 82 -8.66 -6.19 14.32
C SER A 82 -8.36 -5.33 13.11
N ILE A 83 -7.25 -4.58 13.16
CA ILE A 83 -6.79 -3.70 12.08
C ILE A 83 -5.43 -4.15 11.61
N GLY A 84 -5.34 -4.40 10.30
CA GLY A 84 -4.13 -4.85 9.64
C GLY A 84 -3.15 -3.72 9.35
N TYR A 85 -1.88 -4.08 9.30
CA TYR A 85 -0.80 -3.25 8.75
C TYR A 85 0.26 -4.14 8.11
N TYR A 86 1.08 -3.56 7.26
CA TYR A 86 2.32 -4.19 6.81
C TYR A 86 3.50 -3.37 7.30
N ILE A 87 4.58 -4.06 7.69
CA ILE A 87 5.81 -3.43 8.15
C ILE A 87 7.00 -3.97 7.36
N TYR A 88 7.77 -3.07 6.77
CA TYR A 88 9.06 -3.36 6.18
C TYR A 88 10.15 -3.03 7.19
N ILE A 89 10.96 -4.03 7.54
CA ILE A 89 12.08 -3.90 8.48
C ILE A 89 13.36 -4.17 7.70
N PRO A 90 14.24 -3.17 7.48
CA PRO A 90 15.48 -3.36 6.73
C PRO A 90 16.44 -4.30 7.45
N ASP A 91 17.27 -5.03 6.70
CA ASP A 91 18.26 -5.98 7.26
C ASP A 91 19.19 -5.33 8.29
N ALA A 92 19.55 -4.07 8.05
CA ALA A 92 20.34 -3.25 8.95
C ALA A 92 19.76 -3.14 10.38
N TYR A 93 18.46 -3.36 10.56
CA TYR A 93 17.82 -3.36 11.88
C TYR A 93 18.34 -4.49 12.76
N GLN A 94 18.57 -5.68 12.19
CA GLN A 94 19.15 -6.81 12.91
C GLN A 94 20.66 -6.72 13.03
N GLU A 95 21.33 -6.16 12.03
CA GLU A 95 22.78 -6.01 11.97
C GLU A 95 23.32 -4.93 12.93
N GLN A 96 22.48 -3.94 13.29
CA GLN A 96 22.85 -2.78 14.10
C GLN A 96 21.89 -2.62 15.31
N PRO A 97 21.92 -3.53 16.30
CA PRO A 97 20.92 -3.57 17.39
C PRO A 97 20.91 -2.31 18.28
N ASP A 98 22.01 -1.60 18.33
CA ASP A 98 22.14 -0.35 19.13
C ASP A 98 21.69 0.89 18.35
N LYS A 99 21.43 0.76 17.04
CA LYS A 99 20.99 1.87 16.20
C LYS A 99 19.49 2.06 16.31
N ARG A 100 19.06 3.32 16.50
CA ARG A 100 17.67 3.71 16.35
C ARG A 100 17.36 4.00 14.89
N PHE A 101 16.31 3.41 14.36
CA PHE A 101 15.85 3.63 13.01
C PHE A 101 14.65 4.57 13.00
N ARG A 102 14.56 5.40 11.97
CA ARG A 102 13.37 6.22 11.73
C ARG A 102 12.25 5.34 11.26
N THR A 103 11.04 5.59 11.72
CA THR A 103 9.83 4.95 11.22
C THR A 103 9.10 5.91 10.27
N VAL A 104 8.74 5.41 9.10
CA VAL A 104 7.94 6.11 8.09
C VAL A 104 6.60 5.43 8.04
N TYR A 105 5.55 6.15 8.38
CA TYR A 105 4.18 5.68 8.24
C TYR A 105 3.64 6.09 6.88
N TYR A 106 3.35 5.10 6.04
CA TYR A 106 2.82 5.33 4.70
C TYR A 106 1.30 5.26 4.74
N LEU A 107 0.67 6.40 4.55
CA LEU A 107 -0.77 6.56 4.59
C LEU A 107 -1.35 6.38 3.18
N HIS A 108 -2.32 5.48 3.02
CA HIS A 108 -2.99 5.28 1.75
C HIS A 108 -3.94 6.44 1.42
N GLY A 109 -4.28 6.59 0.14
CA GLY A 109 -5.31 7.52 -0.31
C GLY A 109 -6.73 7.01 -0.02
N GLY A 110 -7.74 7.67 -0.61
CA GLY A 110 -9.12 7.18 -0.57
C GLY A 110 -9.26 5.80 -1.24
N ARG A 111 -10.46 5.20 -1.13
CA ARG A 111 -10.72 3.87 -1.72
C ARG A 111 -10.27 3.80 -3.19
N PRO A 112 -9.70 2.67 -3.60
CA PRO A 112 -9.54 1.39 -2.89
C PRO A 112 -8.23 1.27 -2.09
N GLY A 113 -7.60 2.37 -1.68
CA GLY A 113 -6.39 2.38 -0.87
C GLY A 113 -6.56 1.58 0.43
N ASN A 114 -5.57 0.79 0.79
CA ASN A 114 -5.46 0.06 2.04
C ASN A 114 -4.01 -0.36 2.28
N GLU A 115 -3.71 -0.93 3.44
CA GLU A 115 -2.36 -1.33 3.86
C GLU A 115 -1.69 -2.32 2.91
N ALA A 116 -2.45 -3.29 2.40
CA ALA A 116 -1.92 -4.34 1.54
C ALA A 116 -1.65 -3.81 0.11
N ARG A 117 -2.55 -2.96 -0.39
CA ARG A 117 -2.40 -2.36 -1.70
C ARG A 117 -1.17 -1.47 -1.77
N GLU A 118 -0.97 -0.62 -0.77
CA GLU A 118 0.16 0.31 -0.75
C GLU A 118 1.50 -0.37 -0.40
N ALA A 119 1.46 -1.58 0.15
CA ALA A 119 2.66 -2.34 0.49
C ALA A 119 3.54 -2.68 -0.73
N PHE A 120 3.05 -2.50 -1.99
CA PHE A 120 3.89 -2.65 -3.19
C PHE A 120 5.09 -1.70 -3.19
N ILE A 121 4.98 -0.55 -2.52
CA ILE A 121 6.07 0.42 -2.32
C ILE A 121 7.28 -0.22 -1.62
N ALA A 122 7.08 -1.24 -0.78
CA ALA A 122 8.16 -1.91 -0.07
C ALA A 122 9.24 -2.47 -1.01
N HIS A 123 8.86 -2.87 -2.23
CA HIS A 123 9.83 -3.33 -3.22
C HIS A 123 10.80 -2.20 -3.61
N TYR A 124 10.29 -1.01 -3.90
CA TYR A 124 11.12 0.14 -4.29
C TYR A 124 11.98 0.62 -3.11
N VAL A 125 11.41 0.64 -1.91
CA VAL A 125 12.14 0.98 -0.67
C VAL A 125 13.30 0.02 -0.46
N HIS A 126 13.06 -1.29 -0.65
CA HIS A 126 14.09 -2.32 -0.51
C HIS A 126 15.24 -2.12 -1.51
N GLU A 127 14.91 -1.91 -2.79
CA GLU A 127 15.91 -1.67 -3.84
C GLU A 127 16.73 -0.40 -3.60
N VAL A 128 16.09 0.68 -3.13
CA VAL A 128 16.79 1.92 -2.78
C VAL A 128 17.77 1.68 -1.64
N PHE A 129 17.36 1.03 -0.54
CA PHE A 129 18.25 0.78 0.59
C PHE A 129 19.39 -0.19 0.26
N LYS A 130 19.14 -1.13 -0.64
CA LYS A 130 20.16 -2.09 -1.09
C LYS A 130 21.20 -1.45 -2.01
N ASN A 131 20.78 -0.51 -2.86
CA ASN A 131 21.59 0.02 -3.96
C ASN A 131 22.07 1.46 -3.77
N SER A 132 21.78 2.09 -2.62
CA SER A 132 22.19 3.47 -2.35
C SER A 132 22.83 3.64 -0.97
N SER A 133 23.38 4.80 -0.72
CA SER A 133 23.95 5.21 0.59
C SER A 133 22.92 5.87 1.51
N ILE A 134 21.63 5.76 1.20
CA ILE A 134 20.57 6.34 2.03
C ILE A 134 20.43 5.51 3.31
N ASP A 135 20.38 6.17 4.46
CA ASP A 135 20.15 5.52 5.75
C ASP A 135 18.80 4.78 5.72
N PRO A 136 18.79 3.46 6.00
CA PRO A 136 17.56 2.69 6.01
C PRO A 136 16.57 3.18 7.07
N ALA A 137 15.28 3.00 6.78
CA ALA A 137 14.17 3.30 7.69
C ALA A 137 13.20 2.12 7.73
N ILE A 138 12.45 2.00 8.81
CA ILE A 138 11.28 1.13 8.91
C ILE A 138 10.13 1.79 8.17
N TYR A 139 9.37 1.03 7.37
CA TYR A 139 8.15 1.52 6.72
C TYR A 139 6.95 0.76 7.23
N VAL A 140 5.92 1.48 7.66
CA VAL A 140 4.65 0.91 8.10
C VAL A 140 3.55 1.37 7.16
N PHE A 141 2.92 0.43 6.48
CA PHE A 141 1.76 0.64 5.62
C PHE A 141 0.52 0.40 6.45
N VAL A 142 -0.30 1.42 6.63
CA VAL A 142 -1.39 1.42 7.59
C VAL A 142 -2.76 1.36 6.92
N ASN A 143 -3.71 0.68 7.55
CA ASN A 143 -5.11 0.76 7.17
C ASN A 143 -5.79 1.90 7.95
N GLY A 144 -6.20 2.93 7.24
CA GLY A 144 -6.83 4.12 7.82
C GLY A 144 -8.36 4.08 7.78
N GLY A 145 -8.93 2.97 7.32
CA GLY A 145 -10.37 2.85 7.20
C GLY A 145 -10.94 3.28 5.85
N GLU A 146 -12.23 3.21 5.72
CA GLU A 146 -12.96 3.47 4.48
C GLU A 146 -12.82 4.92 3.99
N LEU A 147 -12.70 5.86 4.91
CA LEU A 147 -12.46 7.28 4.63
C LEU A 147 -10.98 7.65 4.63
N SER A 148 -10.07 6.65 4.46
CA SER A 148 -8.65 6.86 4.69
C SER A 148 -8.39 7.29 6.14
N HIS A 149 -7.48 8.22 6.39
CA HIS A 149 -7.03 8.61 7.73
C HIS A 149 -7.80 9.82 8.29
N TYR A 150 -9.11 9.89 8.04
CA TYR A 150 -9.96 10.95 8.57
C TYR A 150 -10.92 10.43 9.63
N ASN A 151 -11.24 11.27 10.60
CA ASN A 151 -12.31 11.00 11.55
C ASN A 151 -13.64 11.54 11.01
N SER A 152 -14.73 10.81 11.21
CA SER A 152 -16.09 11.22 10.92
C SER A 152 -17.05 10.53 11.86
N ASP A 153 -17.68 11.31 12.74
CA ASP A 153 -18.72 10.79 13.66
C ASP A 153 -19.98 10.35 12.89
N GLU A 154 -20.28 11.01 11.76
CA GLU A 154 -21.45 10.67 10.93
C GLU A 154 -21.33 9.30 10.26
N LEU A 155 -20.10 8.86 9.98
CA LEU A 155 -19.80 7.60 9.30
C LEU A 155 -19.14 6.57 10.22
N ASP A 156 -19.09 6.86 11.52
CA ASP A 156 -18.45 6.00 12.53
C ASP A 156 -17.05 5.54 12.10
N SER A 157 -16.26 6.48 11.59
CA SER A 157 -14.92 6.26 11.08
C SER A 157 -13.91 7.12 11.86
N TYR A 158 -12.89 6.49 12.43
CA TYR A 158 -11.90 7.13 13.31
C TYR A 158 -10.46 6.88 12.83
N GLY A 159 -10.23 7.00 11.52
CA GLY A 159 -8.93 6.69 10.90
C GLY A 159 -7.75 7.48 11.47
N GLU A 160 -7.92 8.76 11.77
CA GLU A 160 -6.90 9.58 12.40
C GLU A 160 -6.60 9.11 13.83
N ASP A 161 -7.63 8.89 14.62
CA ASP A 161 -7.50 8.46 16.01
C ASP A 161 -6.89 7.06 16.12
N ILE A 162 -7.28 6.13 15.26
CA ILE A 162 -6.67 4.80 15.14
C ILE A 162 -5.18 4.93 14.87
N PHE A 163 -4.81 5.77 13.91
CA PHE A 163 -3.41 5.95 13.54
C PHE A 163 -2.59 6.55 14.68
N ILE A 164 -3.04 7.68 15.25
CA ILE A 164 -2.26 8.44 16.23
C ILE A 164 -2.30 7.80 17.63
N LYS A 165 -3.47 7.32 18.06
CA LYS A 165 -3.69 6.89 19.45
C LYS A 165 -3.48 5.39 19.67
N GLU A 166 -3.58 4.58 18.61
CA GLU A 166 -3.49 3.12 18.74
C GLU A 166 -2.31 2.54 17.95
N LEU A 167 -2.20 2.81 16.63
CA LEU A 167 -1.17 2.17 15.81
C LEU A 167 0.25 2.67 16.15
N ILE A 168 0.47 3.97 16.22
CA ILE A 168 1.82 4.50 16.56
C ILE A 168 2.31 3.92 17.88
N PRO A 169 1.54 3.97 19.00
CA PRO A 169 1.97 3.35 20.24
C PRO A 169 2.13 1.83 20.22
N HIS A 170 1.47 1.15 19.27
CA HIS A 170 1.63 -0.30 19.09
C HIS A 170 2.93 -0.67 18.37
N ILE A 171 3.41 0.18 17.46
CA ILE A 171 4.62 -0.05 16.66
C ILE A 171 5.89 0.38 17.42
N ASP A 172 5.87 1.49 18.16
CA ASP A 172 7.01 2.07 18.89
C ASP A 172 7.31 1.34 20.21
#